data_6e06023cf9453c2fbbed6740f152baa2
#
_entry.id   6e06023cf9453c2fbbed6740f152baa2
#
_cell.length_a   1.000
_cell.length_b   1.000
_cell.length_c   1.000
_cell.angle_alpha   90.00
_cell.angle_beta   90.00
_cell.angle_gamma   90.00
#
_symmetry.space_group_name_H-M   'P 1'
#
loop_
_entity.id
_entity.type
_entity.pdbx_description
1 polymer ?
#
loop_
_entity_poly.entity_id
_entity_poly.type
_entity_poly.pdbx_seq_one_letter_code
_entity_poly.pdbx_strand_id
1 'polypeptide(L)'
;MSRSGPFAARNARLFVLFTTLYNARAYYPVLAVMFTDLGLRMEQYVLLNGVWAAAIFLLEVPSGALADTVGRKRLLVFSAALMVVELGVLLIAPKDGGALLFALCLLNRFLSGASEAAASGADEAIAYDALPAEGRAAAWDVVLATAMRWRAAGFLIAMTLGGLLYDPTWLNKMLPDGLDVPVEVARRLPVALVFLQALACLCISMRFEEKRDPAATNGEPCRTALRLTFKTAKHAFATRAIAVVLVGGLLIDCVTRNFATLVSEYYRLIEIPAWAFGLIGSLIAVGNWFIPAIAARVNRRLDPVATLVAGGVFVALGLWLLVPAWPWAGLLPAMLLMMMLGFVSFTVGRHLHSVATSEQRATLLSVKGLVFNLAYGLYSFSFSLALTGFSKSDGRAFQEALAWQAGAFVLALLVFAAWAWRKPPVR
;
A
#
# COMPACT_ATOMS: atom_id res chain seq x y z
N MET A 1 19.40 13.09 15.59
CA MET A 1 18.42 14.20 15.64
C MET A 1 18.79 15.13 16.78
N SER A 2 18.99 16.41 16.49
CA SER A 2 19.28 17.46 17.49
C SER A 2 18.13 17.57 18.50
N ARG A 3 18.46 17.79 19.79
CA ARG A 3 17.45 18.07 20.83
C ARG A 3 16.95 19.52 20.80
N SER A 4 17.27 20.28 19.73
CA SER A 4 16.83 21.65 19.49
C SER A 4 15.68 21.71 18.49
N GLY A 5 14.88 22.76 18.55
CA GLY A 5 13.77 22.97 17.63
C GLY A 5 12.64 21.92 17.77
N PRO A 6 11.96 21.54 16.66
CA PRO A 6 10.81 20.63 16.69
C PRO A 6 11.09 19.27 17.32
N PHE A 7 12.35 18.82 17.29
CA PHE A 7 12.79 17.54 17.86
C PHE A 7 13.12 17.62 19.36
N ALA A 8 12.93 18.77 20.03
CA ALA A 8 12.87 18.83 21.48
C ALA A 8 11.68 18.02 22.00
N ALA A 9 10.54 18.02 21.27
CA ALA A 9 9.38 17.21 21.57
C ALA A 9 9.70 15.71 21.39
N ARG A 10 9.50 14.92 22.47
CA ARG A 10 9.78 13.49 22.48
C ARG A 10 8.97 12.74 21.43
N ASN A 11 7.67 13.05 21.33
CA ASN A 11 6.77 12.38 20.40
C ASN A 11 7.16 12.62 18.93
N ALA A 12 7.72 13.79 18.58
CA ALA A 12 8.20 14.04 17.21
C ALA A 12 9.34 13.09 16.81
N ARG A 13 10.26 12.79 17.74
CA ARG A 13 11.34 11.81 17.51
C ARG A 13 10.80 10.38 17.42
N LEU A 14 9.91 10.03 18.35
CA LEU A 14 9.27 8.70 18.36
C LEU A 14 8.44 8.45 17.10
N PHE A 15 7.75 9.48 16.60
CA PHE A 15 6.99 9.40 15.33
C PHE A 15 7.89 9.08 14.15
N VAL A 16 9.01 9.79 13.99
CA VAL A 16 9.95 9.52 12.90
C VAL A 16 10.50 8.09 12.97
N LEU A 17 10.85 7.61 14.16
CA LEU A 17 11.33 6.22 14.34
C LEU A 17 10.23 5.20 14.08
N PHE A 18 9.04 5.42 14.65
CA PHE A 18 7.89 4.51 14.50
C PHE A 18 7.50 4.39 13.04
N THR A 19 7.21 5.51 12.35
CA THR A 19 6.75 5.47 10.96
C THR A 19 7.81 4.92 10.00
N THR A 20 9.11 5.12 10.30
CA THR A 20 10.20 4.53 9.52
C THR A 20 10.21 3.02 9.63
N LEU A 21 10.23 2.46 10.85
CA LEU A 21 10.26 1.02 11.06
C LEU A 21 8.95 0.34 10.66
N TYR A 22 7.81 0.96 10.93
CA TYR A 22 6.49 0.43 10.61
C TYR A 22 6.28 0.25 9.09
N ASN A 23 6.87 1.13 8.27
CA ASN A 23 6.77 1.08 6.81
C ASN A 23 7.92 0.32 6.13
N ALA A 24 8.98 -0.03 6.83
CA ALA A 24 10.15 -0.74 6.29
C ALA A 24 9.91 -2.25 6.19
N ARG A 25 9.00 -2.68 5.31
CA ARG A 25 8.56 -4.08 5.17
C ARG A 25 9.49 -4.87 4.23
N ALA A 26 10.50 -5.54 4.78
CA ALA A 26 11.50 -6.30 4.00
C ALA A 26 10.90 -7.46 3.17
N TYR A 27 9.73 -7.98 3.49
CA TYR A 27 9.08 -9.03 2.69
C TYR A 27 8.31 -8.52 1.46
N TYR A 28 8.14 -7.21 1.27
CA TYR A 28 7.38 -6.67 0.13
C TYR A 28 7.92 -7.07 -1.24
N PRO A 29 9.25 -7.05 -1.50
CA PRO A 29 9.77 -7.41 -2.83
C PRO A 29 9.53 -8.87 -3.20
N VAL A 30 9.31 -9.73 -2.21
CA VAL A 30 9.10 -11.18 -2.37
C VAL A 30 7.69 -11.62 -1.96
N LEU A 31 6.76 -10.69 -1.81
CA LEU A 31 5.47 -10.93 -1.16
C LEU A 31 4.68 -12.07 -1.81
N ALA A 32 4.45 -12.05 -3.12
CA ALA A 32 3.69 -13.09 -3.81
C ALA A 32 4.41 -14.43 -3.77
N VAL A 33 5.70 -14.45 -4.19
CA VAL A 33 6.50 -15.68 -4.21
C VAL A 33 6.65 -16.30 -2.81
N MET A 34 6.66 -15.51 -1.76
CA MET A 34 6.72 -16.00 -0.38
C MET A 34 5.45 -16.78 -0.02
N PHE A 35 4.28 -16.29 -0.36
CA PHE A 35 3.02 -16.97 -0.08
C PHE A 35 2.84 -18.23 -0.96
N THR A 36 3.24 -18.18 -2.22
CA THR A 36 3.17 -19.34 -3.11
C THR A 36 4.23 -20.40 -2.74
N ASP A 37 5.39 -20.00 -2.28
CA ASP A 37 6.44 -20.91 -1.76
C ASP A 37 6.05 -21.60 -0.43
N LEU A 38 5.11 -21.00 0.34
CA LEU A 38 4.47 -21.67 1.48
C LEU A 38 3.44 -22.72 1.05
N GLY A 39 3.02 -22.73 -0.22
CA GLY A 39 2.09 -23.69 -0.78
C GLY A 39 0.71 -23.11 -1.11
N LEU A 40 0.51 -21.78 -1.01
CA LEU A 40 -0.74 -21.18 -1.47
C LEU A 40 -0.80 -21.12 -2.98
N ARG A 41 -1.99 -21.34 -3.52
CA ARG A 41 -2.27 -21.09 -4.93
C ARG A 41 -2.40 -19.58 -5.18
N MET A 42 -2.10 -19.15 -6.41
CA MET A 42 -2.11 -17.73 -6.76
C MET A 42 -3.49 -17.07 -6.54
N GLU A 43 -4.57 -17.77 -6.86
CA GLU A 43 -5.92 -17.28 -6.61
C GLU A 43 -6.20 -17.07 -5.11
N GLN A 44 -5.68 -17.96 -4.23
CA GLN A 44 -5.78 -17.81 -2.79
C GLN A 44 -5.00 -16.58 -2.32
N TYR A 45 -3.78 -16.38 -2.83
CA TYR A 45 -2.99 -15.20 -2.48
C TYR A 45 -3.67 -13.89 -2.89
N VAL A 46 -4.26 -13.83 -4.09
CA VAL A 46 -5.01 -12.65 -4.55
C VAL A 46 -6.24 -12.40 -3.66
N LEU A 47 -6.96 -13.46 -3.28
CA LEU A 47 -8.08 -13.36 -2.35
C LEU A 47 -7.66 -12.75 -1.00
N LEU A 48 -6.50 -13.18 -0.47
CA LEU A 48 -5.94 -12.64 0.76
C LEU A 48 -5.66 -11.11 0.69
N ASN A 49 -5.23 -10.59 -0.46
CA ASN A 49 -5.07 -9.15 -0.66
C ASN A 49 -6.43 -8.42 -0.64
N GLY A 50 -7.49 -9.06 -1.16
CA GLY A 50 -8.86 -8.57 -1.01
C GLY A 50 -9.31 -8.50 0.45
N VAL A 51 -8.98 -9.51 1.26
CA VAL A 51 -9.27 -9.52 2.71
C VAL A 51 -8.54 -8.39 3.44
N TRP A 52 -7.26 -8.15 3.13
CA TRP A 52 -6.50 -7.03 3.68
C TRP A 52 -7.16 -5.68 3.36
N ALA A 53 -7.54 -5.46 2.11
CA ALA A 53 -8.22 -4.23 1.69
C ALA A 53 -9.59 -4.05 2.35
N ALA A 54 -10.36 -5.13 2.48
CA ALA A 54 -11.64 -5.14 3.18
C ALA A 54 -11.47 -4.82 4.68
N ALA A 55 -10.45 -5.36 5.33
CA ALA A 55 -10.15 -5.05 6.73
C ALA A 55 -9.84 -3.56 6.92
N ILE A 56 -9.04 -2.95 6.05
CA ILE A 56 -8.78 -1.50 6.09
C ILE A 56 -10.10 -0.73 5.90
N PHE A 57 -10.85 -1.04 4.85
CA PHE A 57 -12.11 -0.35 4.55
C PHE A 57 -13.10 -0.38 5.72
N LEU A 58 -13.25 -1.55 6.38
CA LEU A 58 -14.19 -1.72 7.48
C LEU A 58 -13.73 -1.07 8.78
N LEU A 59 -12.42 -1.01 9.01
CA LEU A 59 -11.86 -0.61 10.30
C LEU A 59 -11.30 0.82 10.33
N GLU A 60 -11.06 1.47 9.19
CA GLU A 60 -10.45 2.81 9.13
C GLU A 60 -11.32 3.88 9.81
N VAL A 61 -12.63 3.90 9.55
CA VAL A 61 -13.54 4.86 10.22
C VAL A 61 -13.77 4.53 11.69
N PRO A 62 -14.04 3.26 12.08
CA PRO A 62 -14.11 2.88 13.49
C PRO A 62 -12.82 3.18 14.27
N SER A 63 -11.64 2.95 13.68
CA SER A 63 -10.36 3.22 14.36
C SER A 63 -10.14 4.71 14.62
N GLY A 64 -10.52 5.58 13.66
CA GLY A 64 -10.50 7.03 13.87
C GLY A 64 -11.39 7.46 15.06
N ALA A 65 -12.62 6.96 15.13
CA ALA A 65 -13.51 7.22 16.27
C ALA A 65 -12.97 6.65 17.60
N LEU A 66 -12.30 5.49 17.56
CA LEU A 66 -11.62 4.92 18.72
C LEU A 66 -10.41 5.76 19.16
N ALA A 67 -9.67 6.36 18.22
CA ALA A 67 -8.56 7.26 18.55
C ALA A 67 -9.01 8.42 19.44
N ASP A 68 -10.17 8.98 19.16
CA ASP A 68 -10.75 10.12 19.92
C ASP A 68 -11.32 9.69 21.28
N THR A 69 -11.82 8.47 21.41
CA THR A 69 -12.46 7.98 22.66
C THR A 69 -11.49 7.23 23.56
N VAL A 70 -10.76 6.26 23.02
CA VAL A 70 -9.83 5.39 23.78
C VAL A 70 -8.45 6.05 23.96
N GLY A 71 -8.06 6.91 23.00
CA GLY A 71 -6.78 7.62 22.95
C GLY A 71 -5.84 7.08 21.86
N ARG A 72 -5.11 8.00 21.25
CA ARG A 72 -4.21 7.71 20.11
C ARG A 72 -3.05 6.81 20.50
N LYS A 73 -2.44 7.04 21.68
CA LYS A 73 -1.37 6.18 22.18
C LYS A 73 -1.81 4.72 22.30
N ARG A 74 -2.99 4.45 22.91
CA ARG A 74 -3.49 3.08 23.08
C ARG A 74 -3.75 2.42 21.73
N LEU A 75 -4.25 3.19 20.78
CA LEU A 75 -4.51 2.69 19.42
C LEU A 75 -3.21 2.36 18.69
N LEU A 76 -2.14 3.16 18.83
CA LEU A 76 -0.81 2.86 18.26
C LEU A 76 -0.18 1.61 18.90
N VAL A 77 -0.32 1.45 20.22
CA VAL A 77 0.14 0.22 20.91
C VAL A 77 -0.63 -0.98 20.40
N PHE A 78 -1.93 -0.87 20.24
CA PHE A 78 -2.77 -1.93 19.68
C PHE A 78 -2.38 -2.27 18.24
N SER A 79 -2.19 -1.27 17.38
CA SER A 79 -1.70 -1.47 16.01
C SER A 79 -0.36 -2.21 15.97
N ALA A 80 0.62 -1.78 16.77
CA ALA A 80 1.93 -2.44 16.83
C ALA A 80 1.84 -3.88 17.39
N ALA A 81 0.95 -4.12 18.37
CA ALA A 81 0.69 -5.47 18.88
C ALA A 81 0.07 -6.37 17.80
N LEU A 82 -0.90 -5.87 17.03
CA LEU A 82 -1.46 -6.59 15.87
C LEU A 82 -0.37 -6.93 14.85
N MET A 83 0.56 -5.99 14.57
CA MET A 83 1.70 -6.23 13.69
C MET A 83 2.62 -7.35 14.20
N VAL A 84 2.88 -7.43 15.50
CA VAL A 84 3.65 -8.53 16.10
C VAL A 84 2.92 -9.86 15.92
N VAL A 85 1.61 -9.90 16.19
CA VAL A 85 0.81 -11.13 16.06
C VAL A 85 0.73 -11.58 14.60
N GLU A 86 0.46 -10.67 13.64
CA GLU A 86 0.36 -11.00 12.22
C GLU A 86 1.63 -11.64 11.67
N LEU A 87 2.80 -11.08 12.05
CA LEU A 87 4.09 -11.58 11.59
C LEU A 87 4.50 -12.86 12.33
N GLY A 88 4.16 -12.97 13.62
CA GLY A 88 4.34 -14.20 14.38
C GLY A 88 3.57 -15.37 13.78
N VAL A 89 2.30 -15.15 13.40
CA VAL A 89 1.47 -16.15 12.71
C VAL A 89 2.12 -16.59 11.39
N LEU A 90 2.68 -15.65 10.62
CA LEU A 90 3.31 -15.96 9.34
C LEU A 90 4.64 -16.73 9.51
N LEU A 91 5.41 -16.44 10.58
CA LEU A 91 6.65 -17.15 10.89
C LEU A 91 6.44 -18.62 11.23
N ILE A 92 5.34 -18.95 11.91
CA ILE A 92 5.01 -20.34 12.33
C ILE A 92 4.12 -21.07 11.32
N ALA A 93 3.68 -20.41 10.25
CA ALA A 93 2.81 -20.99 9.25
C ALA A 93 3.43 -22.26 8.64
N PRO A 94 2.69 -23.37 8.52
CA PRO A 94 3.17 -24.60 7.89
C PRO A 94 3.43 -24.38 6.40
N LYS A 95 4.23 -25.28 5.80
CA LYS A 95 4.57 -25.26 4.36
C LYS A 95 3.92 -26.48 3.70
N ASP A 96 2.62 -26.55 3.69
CA ASP A 96 1.88 -27.73 3.24
C ASP A 96 0.75 -27.44 2.22
N GLY A 97 0.45 -26.14 1.96
CA GLY A 97 -0.66 -25.75 1.09
C GLY A 97 -2.04 -26.10 1.65
N GLY A 98 -2.12 -26.59 2.89
CA GLY A 98 -3.35 -27.09 3.50
C GLY A 98 -4.28 -25.99 4.02
N ALA A 99 -5.44 -26.44 4.57
CA ALA A 99 -6.46 -25.54 5.11
C ALA A 99 -5.94 -24.70 6.28
N LEU A 100 -5.05 -25.28 7.13
CA LEU A 100 -4.43 -24.55 8.24
C LEU A 100 -3.55 -23.41 7.75
N LEU A 101 -2.70 -23.64 6.74
CA LEU A 101 -1.90 -22.58 6.13
C LEU A 101 -2.79 -21.45 5.62
N PHE A 102 -3.84 -21.79 4.86
CA PHE A 102 -4.76 -20.78 4.33
C PHE A 102 -5.44 -19.98 5.44
N ALA A 103 -5.92 -20.62 6.51
CA ALA A 103 -6.54 -19.96 7.63
C ALA A 103 -5.57 -19.02 8.38
N LEU A 104 -4.31 -19.43 8.58
CA LEU A 104 -3.28 -18.58 9.19
C LEU A 104 -2.92 -17.39 8.30
N CYS A 105 -2.82 -17.59 6.99
CA CYS A 105 -2.58 -16.50 6.04
C CYS A 105 -3.77 -15.53 5.96
N LEU A 106 -5.01 -16.05 6.06
CA LEU A 106 -6.22 -15.23 6.15
C LEU A 106 -6.19 -14.35 7.42
N LEU A 107 -5.87 -14.95 8.56
CA LEU A 107 -5.71 -14.24 9.82
C LEU A 107 -4.60 -13.17 9.72
N ASN A 108 -3.42 -13.53 9.17
CA ASN A 108 -2.33 -12.58 8.94
C ASN A 108 -2.81 -11.36 8.12
N ARG A 109 -3.48 -11.58 6.99
CA ARG A 109 -3.92 -10.46 6.12
C ARG A 109 -5.00 -9.59 6.77
N PHE A 110 -5.92 -10.20 7.52
CA PHE A 110 -6.91 -9.44 8.29
C PHE A 110 -6.25 -8.60 9.38
N LEU A 111 -5.34 -9.19 10.17
CA LEU A 111 -4.61 -8.48 11.24
C LEU A 111 -3.73 -7.37 10.67
N SER A 112 -3.09 -7.60 9.50
CA SER A 112 -2.31 -6.59 8.80
C SER A 112 -3.17 -5.38 8.41
N GLY A 113 -4.35 -5.60 7.81
CA GLY A 113 -5.28 -4.53 7.49
C GLY A 113 -5.81 -3.80 8.72
N ALA A 114 -6.10 -4.53 9.80
CA ALA A 114 -6.53 -3.96 11.06
C ALA A 114 -5.43 -3.10 11.73
N SER A 115 -4.18 -3.57 11.67
CA SER A 115 -3.01 -2.84 12.16
C SER A 115 -2.85 -1.51 11.41
N GLU A 116 -2.93 -1.52 10.07
CA GLU A 116 -2.82 -0.31 9.25
C GLU A 116 -3.97 0.67 9.52
N ALA A 117 -5.21 0.19 9.59
CA ALA A 117 -6.36 1.01 9.93
C ALA A 117 -6.22 1.68 11.32
N ALA A 118 -5.69 0.95 12.31
CA ALA A 118 -5.48 1.47 13.66
C ALA A 118 -4.34 2.49 13.74
N ALA A 119 -3.29 2.37 12.92
CA ALA A 119 -2.20 3.33 12.88
C ALA A 119 -2.56 4.61 12.11
N SER A 120 -3.47 4.51 11.14
CA SER A 120 -3.80 5.57 10.19
C SER A 120 -4.22 6.86 10.90
N GLY A 121 -3.42 7.92 10.73
CA GLY A 121 -3.64 9.25 11.30
C GLY A 121 -3.38 9.38 12.80
N ALA A 122 -3.37 8.29 13.57
CA ALA A 122 -3.12 8.33 15.01
C ALA A 122 -1.66 8.69 15.33
N ASP A 123 -0.72 8.20 14.53
CA ASP A 123 0.72 8.47 14.65
C ASP A 123 1.08 9.92 14.33
N GLU A 124 0.50 10.49 13.27
CA GLU A 124 0.70 11.90 12.90
C GLU A 124 0.08 12.82 13.95
N ALA A 125 -1.14 12.52 14.36
CA ALA A 125 -1.88 13.35 15.30
C ALA A 125 -1.21 13.44 16.68
N ILE A 126 -0.72 12.32 17.25
CA ILE A 126 -0.04 12.31 18.55
C ILE A 126 1.30 13.05 18.51
N ALA A 127 1.96 13.06 17.34
CA ALA A 127 3.20 13.81 17.15
C ALA A 127 2.94 15.30 16.97
N TYR A 128 1.92 15.67 16.20
CA TYR A 128 1.51 17.05 15.96
C TYR A 128 1.10 17.75 17.25
N ASP A 129 0.28 17.09 18.07
CA ASP A 129 -0.24 17.66 19.32
C ASP A 129 0.84 17.86 20.40
N ALA A 130 1.98 17.14 20.28
CA ALA A 130 3.11 17.30 21.19
C ALA A 130 3.99 18.51 20.86
N LEU A 131 3.79 19.17 19.71
CA LEU A 131 4.54 20.36 19.33
C LEU A 131 4.01 21.60 20.04
N PRO A 132 4.90 22.59 20.35
CA PRO A 132 4.48 23.87 20.93
C PRO A 132 3.38 24.53 20.09
N ALA A 133 2.40 25.14 20.72
CA ALA A 133 1.28 25.80 20.02
C ALA A 133 1.79 26.93 19.12
N GLU A 134 2.80 27.67 19.59
CA GLU A 134 3.44 28.74 18.83
C GLU A 134 4.33 28.15 17.74
N GLY A 135 4.08 28.49 16.48
CA GLY A 135 4.82 27.99 15.33
C GLY A 135 4.59 26.51 14.99
N ARG A 136 3.52 25.87 15.52
CA ARG A 136 3.24 24.43 15.38
C ARG A 136 3.24 23.96 13.93
N ALA A 137 2.61 24.70 13.01
CA ALA A 137 2.54 24.32 11.60
C ALA A 137 3.92 24.24 10.96
N ALA A 138 4.76 25.26 11.13
CA ALA A 138 6.14 25.26 10.61
C ALA A 138 7.01 24.18 11.24
N ALA A 139 6.84 23.92 12.54
CA ALA A 139 7.51 22.83 13.25
C ALA A 139 7.08 21.47 12.71
N TRP A 140 5.79 21.30 12.41
CA TRP A 140 5.25 20.08 11.82
C TRP A 140 5.80 19.81 10.43
N ASP A 141 5.91 20.83 9.57
CA ASP A 141 6.49 20.68 8.22
C ASP A 141 7.90 20.07 8.29
N VAL A 142 8.71 20.49 9.24
CA VAL A 142 10.07 19.96 9.46
C VAL A 142 10.03 18.50 9.94
N VAL A 143 9.14 18.17 10.88
CA VAL A 143 8.97 16.80 11.40
C VAL A 143 8.50 15.86 10.29
N LEU A 144 7.48 16.28 9.54
CA LEU A 144 6.90 15.49 8.45
C LEU A 144 7.90 15.26 7.32
N ALA A 145 8.60 16.31 6.89
CA ALA A 145 9.65 16.19 5.86
C ALA A 145 10.77 15.24 6.31
N THR A 146 11.15 15.27 7.59
CA THR A 146 12.15 14.36 8.16
C THR A 146 11.64 12.92 8.18
N ALA A 147 10.40 12.72 8.64
CA ALA A 147 9.76 11.40 8.64
C ALA A 147 9.66 10.80 7.22
N MET A 148 9.28 11.61 6.23
CA MET A 148 9.23 11.18 4.83
C MET A 148 10.60 10.73 4.30
N ARG A 149 11.68 11.47 4.62
CA ARG A 149 13.05 11.10 4.21
C ARG A 149 13.50 9.78 4.84
N TRP A 150 13.31 9.64 6.14
CA TRP A 150 13.69 8.42 6.86
C TRP A 150 12.85 7.22 6.46
N ARG A 151 11.55 7.41 6.22
CA ARG A 151 10.66 6.37 5.69
C ARG A 151 11.10 5.92 4.30
N ALA A 152 11.48 6.85 3.41
CA ALA A 152 12.01 6.51 2.09
C ALA A 152 13.33 5.73 2.19
N ALA A 153 14.27 6.18 3.03
CA ALA A 153 15.53 5.48 3.24
C ALA A 153 15.31 4.08 3.85
N GLY A 154 14.46 3.98 4.89
CA GLY A 154 14.10 2.70 5.51
C GLY A 154 13.44 1.74 4.52
N PHE A 155 12.55 2.25 3.66
CA PHE A 155 11.92 1.46 2.61
C PHE A 155 12.94 0.91 1.60
N LEU A 156 13.87 1.74 1.11
CA LEU A 156 14.93 1.30 0.19
C LEU A 156 15.82 0.21 0.80
N ILE A 157 16.23 0.40 2.05
CA ILE A 157 17.04 -0.59 2.79
C ILE A 157 16.25 -1.89 2.96
N ALA A 158 14.99 -1.81 3.40
CA ALA A 158 14.13 -2.97 3.62
C ALA A 158 13.87 -3.74 2.33
N MET A 159 13.57 -3.05 1.22
CA MET A 159 13.38 -3.67 -0.09
C MET A 159 14.65 -4.43 -0.51
N THR A 160 15.81 -3.78 -0.46
CA THR A 160 17.10 -4.40 -0.84
C THR A 160 17.39 -5.62 0.02
N LEU A 161 17.33 -5.48 1.35
CA LEU A 161 17.59 -6.59 2.27
C LEU A 161 16.60 -7.74 2.09
N GLY A 162 15.34 -7.44 1.79
CA GLY A 162 14.30 -8.44 1.61
C GLY A 162 14.57 -9.41 0.47
N GLY A 163 14.98 -8.91 -0.69
CA GLY A 163 15.39 -9.74 -1.82
C GLY A 163 16.64 -10.56 -1.53
N LEU A 164 17.68 -9.91 -0.97
CA LEU A 164 18.95 -10.56 -0.66
C LEU A 164 18.81 -11.69 0.38
N LEU A 165 18.04 -11.47 1.44
CA LEU A 165 17.80 -12.45 2.50
C LEU A 165 16.91 -13.62 2.05
N TYR A 166 16.04 -13.40 1.08
CA TYR A 166 15.12 -14.42 0.59
C TYR A 166 15.79 -15.46 -0.31
N ASP A 167 16.89 -15.09 -0.99
CA ASP A 167 17.59 -15.95 -1.94
C ASP A 167 18.70 -16.75 -1.25
N PRO A 168 18.54 -18.08 -1.04
CA PRO A 168 19.55 -18.90 -0.36
C PRO A 168 20.85 -18.99 -1.16
N THR A 169 20.80 -18.92 -2.50
CA THR A 169 22.01 -19.04 -3.33
C THR A 169 22.89 -17.80 -3.20
N TRP A 170 22.28 -16.62 -3.10
CA TRP A 170 23.00 -15.38 -2.83
C TRP A 170 23.50 -15.34 -1.38
N LEU A 171 22.63 -15.69 -0.42
CA LEU A 171 22.96 -15.66 0.99
C LEU A 171 24.16 -16.56 1.31
N ASN A 172 24.17 -17.81 0.82
CA ASN A 172 25.23 -18.77 1.08
C ASN A 172 26.57 -18.40 0.40
N LYS A 173 26.54 -17.60 -0.68
CA LYS A 173 27.78 -17.04 -1.27
C LYS A 173 28.42 -15.95 -0.41
N MET A 174 27.65 -15.30 0.47
CA MET A 174 28.13 -14.23 1.36
C MET A 174 28.59 -14.75 2.71
N LEU A 175 28.21 -15.98 3.06
CA LEU A 175 28.58 -16.60 4.33
C LEU A 175 29.95 -17.32 4.20
N PRO A 176 30.70 -17.47 5.31
CA PRO A 176 31.90 -18.28 5.35
C PRO A 176 31.63 -19.74 4.99
N ASP A 177 32.63 -20.41 4.39
CA ASP A 177 32.54 -21.81 4.05
C ASP A 177 32.14 -22.67 5.27
N GLY A 178 31.14 -23.54 5.05
CA GLY A 178 30.57 -24.39 6.10
C GLY A 178 29.40 -23.86 6.87
N LEU A 179 28.94 -22.64 6.55
CA LEU A 179 27.71 -22.05 7.09
C LEU A 179 26.64 -21.97 5.98
N ASP A 180 25.94 -23.09 5.75
CA ASP A 180 24.84 -23.11 4.77
C ASP A 180 23.50 -22.86 5.45
N VAL A 181 22.81 -21.84 4.97
CA VAL A 181 21.43 -21.52 5.39
C VAL A 181 20.45 -22.32 4.53
N PRO A 182 19.64 -23.20 5.13
CA PRO A 182 18.60 -23.93 4.40
C PRO A 182 17.60 -23.00 3.71
N VAL A 183 17.05 -23.44 2.57
CA VAL A 183 16.07 -22.67 1.77
C VAL A 183 14.87 -22.24 2.61
N GLU A 184 14.36 -23.12 3.48
CA GLU A 184 13.23 -22.83 4.34
C GLU A 184 13.52 -21.71 5.34
N VAL A 185 14.75 -21.65 5.85
CA VAL A 185 15.18 -20.58 6.77
C VAL A 185 15.36 -19.29 6.00
N ALA A 186 16.08 -19.29 4.89
CA ALA A 186 16.31 -18.11 4.06
C ALA A 186 15.00 -17.42 3.67
N ARG A 187 13.99 -18.18 3.22
CA ARG A 187 12.69 -17.66 2.83
C ARG A 187 11.88 -17.03 3.97
N ARG A 188 12.18 -17.34 5.22
CA ARG A 188 11.55 -16.73 6.41
C ARG A 188 12.30 -15.51 6.96
N LEU A 189 13.57 -15.30 6.57
CA LEU A 189 14.40 -14.21 7.10
C LEU A 189 13.79 -12.80 6.86
N PRO A 190 13.21 -12.47 5.69
CA PRO A 190 12.57 -11.16 5.52
C PRO A 190 11.42 -10.92 6.49
N VAL A 191 10.62 -11.95 6.77
CA VAL A 191 9.52 -11.87 7.75
C VAL A 191 10.05 -11.76 9.17
N ALA A 192 11.09 -12.53 9.51
CA ALA A 192 11.75 -12.47 10.82
C ALA A 192 12.34 -11.09 11.10
N LEU A 193 12.97 -10.47 10.10
CA LEU A 193 13.47 -9.10 10.21
C LEU A 193 12.34 -8.12 10.52
N VAL A 194 11.21 -8.20 9.80
CA VAL A 194 10.07 -7.31 10.04
C VAL A 194 9.37 -7.64 11.38
N PHE A 195 9.39 -8.89 11.83
CA PHE A 195 8.91 -9.25 13.16
C PHE A 195 9.73 -8.57 14.28
N LEU A 196 11.06 -8.53 14.16
CA LEU A 196 11.91 -7.77 15.08
C LEU A 196 11.63 -6.26 15.03
N GLN A 197 11.37 -5.73 13.83
CA GLN A 197 10.93 -4.33 13.67
C GLN A 197 9.56 -4.08 14.33
N ALA A 198 8.62 -5.05 14.25
CA ALA A 198 7.32 -4.94 14.92
C ALA A 198 7.45 -4.89 16.44
N LEU A 199 8.34 -5.70 17.03
CA LEU A 199 8.67 -5.62 18.44
C LEU A 199 9.25 -4.25 18.82
N ALA A 200 10.14 -3.70 17.99
CA ALA A 200 10.67 -2.35 18.17
C ALA A 200 9.56 -1.29 18.06
N CYS A 201 8.64 -1.41 17.09
CA CYS A 201 7.47 -0.53 16.96
C CYS A 201 6.56 -0.59 18.19
N LEU A 202 6.35 -1.79 18.76
CA LEU A 202 5.59 -1.96 19.99
C LEU A 202 6.28 -1.26 21.17
N CYS A 203 7.59 -1.43 21.34
CA CYS A 203 8.36 -0.73 22.37
C CYS A 203 8.34 0.79 22.18
N ILE A 204 8.39 1.28 20.95
CA ILE A 204 8.33 2.71 20.64
C ILE A 204 6.93 3.25 20.92
N SER A 205 5.88 2.54 20.52
CA SER A 205 4.49 2.97 20.71
C SER A 205 4.14 3.12 22.20
N MET A 206 4.64 2.24 23.06
CA MET A 206 4.46 2.36 24.51
C MET A 206 5.14 3.61 25.13
N ARG A 207 6.13 4.17 24.45
CA ARG A 207 6.89 5.34 24.94
C ARG A 207 6.29 6.68 24.52
N PHE A 208 5.26 6.71 23.66
CA PHE A 208 4.55 7.96 23.37
C PHE A 208 3.90 8.52 24.63
N GLU A 209 3.82 9.84 24.71
CA GLU A 209 3.15 10.57 25.78
C GLU A 209 1.91 11.23 25.22
N GLU A 210 0.76 10.95 25.80
CA GLU A 210 -0.51 11.52 25.43
C GLU A 210 -1.07 12.34 26.60
N LYS A 211 -1.18 13.65 26.41
CA LYS A 211 -1.91 14.52 27.32
C LYS A 211 -3.38 14.46 26.95
N ARG A 212 -4.16 13.70 27.71
CA ARG A 212 -5.62 13.70 27.56
C ARG A 212 -6.19 14.98 28.15
N ASP A 213 -6.98 15.68 27.36
CA ASP A 213 -7.91 16.67 27.87
C ASP A 213 -9.17 15.92 28.32
N PRO A 214 -9.51 15.92 29.64
CA PRO A 214 -10.72 15.28 30.13
C PRO A 214 -12.01 15.84 29.51
N ALA A 215 -11.97 17.08 29.01
CA ALA A 215 -13.11 17.72 28.32
C ALA A 215 -13.27 17.23 26.85
N ALA A 216 -12.24 16.67 26.24
CA ALA A 216 -12.26 16.17 24.85
C ALA A 216 -12.86 14.75 24.72
N THR A 217 -13.40 14.17 25.79
CA THR A 217 -14.02 12.83 25.80
C THR A 217 -15.36 12.72 25.04
N ASN A 218 -15.82 13.82 24.45
CA ASN A 218 -16.99 13.84 23.57
C ASN A 218 -16.60 13.56 22.10
N GLY A 219 -15.77 12.53 21.86
CA GLY A 219 -15.49 12.03 20.51
C GLY A 219 -16.82 11.78 19.77
N GLU A 220 -16.90 12.18 18.51
CA GLU A 220 -18.11 11.91 17.71
C GLU A 220 -18.37 10.39 17.71
N PRO A 221 -19.62 9.95 17.97
CA PRO A 221 -19.96 8.54 17.91
C PRO A 221 -19.57 7.98 16.53
N CYS A 222 -18.98 6.79 16.49
CA CYS A 222 -18.59 6.10 15.25
C CYS A 222 -19.70 6.15 14.18
N ARG A 223 -20.96 6.10 14.61
CA ARG A 223 -22.14 6.24 13.73
C ARG A 223 -22.19 7.60 13.03
N THR A 224 -21.81 8.68 13.70
CA THR A 224 -21.79 10.04 13.12
C THR A 224 -20.67 10.16 12.11
N ALA A 225 -19.49 9.67 12.43
CA ALA A 225 -18.33 9.62 11.53
C ALA A 225 -18.65 8.80 10.25
N LEU A 226 -19.23 7.61 10.40
CA LEU A 226 -19.69 6.79 9.28
C LEU A 226 -20.73 7.54 8.41
N ARG A 227 -21.73 8.15 9.05
CA ARG A 227 -22.76 8.92 8.33
C ARG A 227 -22.16 10.10 7.55
N LEU A 228 -21.21 10.81 8.14
CA LEU A 228 -20.51 11.90 7.47
C LEU A 228 -19.70 11.40 6.28
N THR A 229 -18.97 10.32 6.44
CA THR A 229 -18.18 9.67 5.37
C THR A 229 -19.08 9.25 4.21
N PHE A 230 -20.21 8.59 4.48
CA PHE A 230 -21.18 8.22 3.43
C PHE A 230 -21.81 9.42 2.75
N LYS A 231 -22.17 10.48 3.51
CA LYS A 231 -22.71 11.72 2.95
C LYS A 231 -21.70 12.38 2.01
N THR A 232 -20.44 12.46 2.42
CA THR A 232 -19.35 13.03 1.60
C THR A 232 -19.06 12.17 0.37
N ALA A 233 -19.04 10.83 0.50
CA ALA A 233 -18.90 9.93 -0.63
C ALA A 233 -20.03 10.13 -1.65
N LYS A 234 -21.29 10.18 -1.19
CA LYS A 234 -22.45 10.45 -2.06
C LYS A 234 -22.31 11.80 -2.79
N HIS A 235 -21.90 12.85 -2.09
CA HIS A 235 -21.66 14.16 -2.68
C HIS A 235 -20.51 14.14 -3.71
N ALA A 236 -19.41 13.44 -3.39
CA ALA A 236 -18.26 13.30 -4.28
C ALA A 236 -18.63 12.63 -5.61
N PHE A 237 -19.42 11.56 -5.56
CA PHE A 237 -19.90 10.87 -6.78
C PHE A 237 -21.04 11.62 -7.48
N ALA A 238 -21.80 12.45 -6.78
CA ALA A 238 -22.80 13.34 -7.39
C ALA A 238 -22.15 14.52 -8.14
N THR A 239 -20.97 14.96 -7.69
CA THR A 239 -20.22 16.04 -8.34
C THR A 239 -19.38 15.45 -9.50
N ARG A 240 -19.81 15.73 -10.74
CA ARG A 240 -19.22 15.11 -11.93
C ARG A 240 -17.70 15.27 -12.03
N ALA A 241 -17.17 16.47 -11.75
CA ALA A 241 -15.73 16.70 -11.80
C ALA A 241 -14.94 15.78 -10.85
N ILE A 242 -15.49 15.57 -9.64
CA ILE A 242 -14.91 14.66 -8.65
C ILE A 242 -15.11 13.20 -9.08
N ALA A 243 -16.31 12.84 -9.52
CA ALA A 243 -16.64 11.47 -9.93
C ALA A 243 -15.76 10.97 -11.08
N VAL A 244 -15.52 11.81 -12.10
CA VAL A 244 -14.64 11.47 -13.24
C VAL A 244 -13.24 11.15 -12.75
N VAL A 245 -12.68 11.98 -11.88
CA VAL A 245 -11.32 11.80 -11.35
C VAL A 245 -11.23 10.56 -10.45
N LEU A 246 -12.24 10.33 -9.61
CA LEU A 246 -12.28 9.14 -8.77
C LEU A 246 -12.41 7.85 -9.59
N VAL A 247 -13.37 7.80 -10.53
CA VAL A 247 -13.60 6.58 -11.34
C VAL A 247 -12.41 6.28 -12.25
N GLY A 248 -11.87 7.28 -12.96
CA GLY A 248 -10.68 7.07 -13.79
C GLY A 248 -9.45 6.69 -12.98
N GLY A 249 -9.27 7.31 -11.81
CA GLY A 249 -8.20 6.95 -10.87
C GLY A 249 -8.35 5.52 -10.35
N LEU A 250 -9.56 5.11 -9.96
CA LEU A 250 -9.87 3.75 -9.49
C LEU A 250 -9.56 2.68 -10.53
N LEU A 251 -9.96 2.90 -11.79
CA LEU A 251 -9.69 1.95 -12.86
C LEU A 251 -8.19 1.65 -12.99
N ILE A 252 -7.39 2.70 -13.01
CA ILE A 252 -5.93 2.56 -13.15
C ILE A 252 -5.31 1.98 -11.85
N ASP A 253 -5.72 2.48 -10.68
CA ASP A 253 -5.19 2.04 -9.38
C ASP A 253 -5.45 0.55 -9.14
N CYS A 254 -6.67 0.06 -9.34
CA CYS A 254 -7.02 -1.34 -9.10
C CYS A 254 -6.12 -2.30 -9.89
N VAL A 255 -5.93 -2.03 -11.17
CA VAL A 255 -5.15 -2.88 -12.07
C VAL A 255 -3.65 -2.82 -11.76
N THR A 256 -3.12 -1.61 -11.57
CA THR A 256 -1.69 -1.42 -11.28
C THR A 256 -1.33 -1.92 -9.89
N ARG A 257 -2.20 -1.72 -8.90
CA ARG A 257 -2.03 -2.23 -7.53
C ARG A 257 -2.10 -3.76 -7.49
N ASN A 258 -3.03 -4.36 -8.23
CA ASN A 258 -3.11 -5.82 -8.35
C ASN A 258 -1.81 -6.39 -8.95
N PHE A 259 -1.31 -5.80 -10.04
CA PHE A 259 -0.04 -6.22 -10.62
C PHE A 259 1.11 -6.01 -9.63
N ALA A 260 1.16 -4.89 -8.91
CA ALA A 260 2.21 -4.63 -7.91
C ALA A 260 2.25 -5.68 -6.80
N THR A 261 1.11 -6.23 -6.40
CA THR A 261 1.07 -7.33 -5.42
C THR A 261 1.53 -8.67 -6.00
N LEU A 262 1.40 -8.87 -7.32
CA LEU A 262 1.79 -10.07 -8.04
C LEU A 262 3.19 -10.00 -8.66
N VAL A 263 3.84 -8.84 -8.60
CA VAL A 263 5.05 -8.54 -9.36
C VAL A 263 6.20 -9.51 -9.10
N SER A 264 6.35 -10.03 -7.89
CA SER A 264 7.40 -11.01 -7.60
C SER A 264 7.19 -12.36 -8.31
N GLU A 265 5.94 -12.79 -8.50
CA GLU A 265 5.64 -13.95 -9.33
C GLU A 265 5.90 -13.67 -10.81
N TYR A 266 5.61 -12.47 -11.28
CA TYR A 266 5.98 -12.08 -12.63
C TYR A 266 7.50 -12.06 -12.82
N TYR A 267 8.26 -11.56 -11.86
CA TYR A 267 9.74 -11.60 -11.91
C TYR A 267 10.26 -13.03 -11.96
N ARG A 268 9.66 -13.96 -11.19
CA ARG A 268 9.98 -15.39 -11.27
C ARG A 268 9.70 -15.95 -12.67
N LEU A 269 8.55 -15.57 -13.27
CA LEU A 269 8.14 -16.03 -14.61
C LEU A 269 9.09 -15.56 -15.71
N ILE A 270 9.66 -14.36 -15.60
CA ILE A 270 10.64 -13.79 -16.55
C ILE A 270 12.11 -14.09 -16.16
N GLU A 271 12.33 -15.08 -15.29
CA GLU A 271 13.65 -15.60 -14.90
C GLU A 271 14.54 -14.59 -14.16
N ILE A 272 13.98 -13.60 -13.49
CA ILE A 272 14.74 -12.72 -12.61
C ILE A 272 15.07 -13.47 -11.31
N PRO A 273 16.33 -13.48 -10.85
CA PRO A 273 16.69 -14.13 -9.59
C PRO A 273 16.11 -13.36 -8.37
N ALA A 274 15.72 -14.10 -7.33
CA ALA A 274 15.00 -13.54 -6.19
C ALA A 274 15.79 -12.43 -5.45
N TRP A 275 17.11 -12.52 -5.40
CA TRP A 275 17.96 -11.49 -4.80
C TRP A 275 17.81 -10.13 -5.50
N ALA A 276 17.48 -10.10 -6.78
CA ALA A 276 17.34 -8.87 -7.55
C ALA A 276 15.97 -8.17 -7.32
N PHE A 277 14.94 -8.88 -6.82
CA PHE A 277 13.60 -8.31 -6.63
C PHE A 277 13.63 -7.06 -5.76
N GLY A 278 14.39 -7.08 -4.69
CA GLY A 278 14.55 -5.94 -3.79
C GLY A 278 15.28 -4.76 -4.43
N LEU A 279 16.32 -5.02 -5.21
CA LEU A 279 17.06 -3.99 -5.95
C LEU A 279 16.16 -3.32 -7.01
N ILE A 280 15.37 -4.12 -7.73
CA ILE A 280 14.40 -3.62 -8.70
C ILE A 280 13.36 -2.73 -8.00
N GLY A 281 12.82 -3.18 -6.86
CA GLY A 281 11.90 -2.41 -6.05
C GLY A 281 12.50 -1.08 -5.58
N SER A 282 13.75 -1.08 -5.17
CA SER A 282 14.51 0.12 -4.80
C SER A 282 14.69 1.06 -6.00
N LEU A 283 14.99 0.53 -7.18
CA LEU A 283 15.12 1.31 -8.41
C LEU A 283 13.79 1.97 -8.83
N ILE A 284 12.67 1.23 -8.69
CA ILE A 284 11.32 1.78 -8.89
C ILE A 284 11.03 2.91 -7.89
N ALA A 285 11.40 2.75 -6.63
CA ALA A 285 11.23 3.79 -5.61
C ALA A 285 12.03 5.06 -5.94
N VAL A 286 13.27 4.92 -6.43
CA VAL A 286 14.08 6.05 -6.93
C VAL A 286 13.41 6.68 -8.17
N GLY A 287 12.91 5.88 -9.11
CA GLY A 287 12.16 6.37 -10.27
C GLY A 287 10.91 7.15 -9.89
N ASN A 288 10.19 6.69 -8.86
CA ASN A 288 9.00 7.37 -8.32
C ASN A 288 9.30 8.78 -7.78
N TRP A 289 10.55 9.12 -7.47
CA TRP A 289 10.95 10.48 -7.12
C TRP A 289 10.67 11.48 -8.25
N PHE A 290 10.79 11.05 -9.50
CA PHE A 290 10.58 11.88 -10.68
C PHE A 290 9.12 11.93 -11.16
N ILE A 291 8.30 10.97 -10.74
CA ILE A 291 6.91 10.84 -11.19
C ILE A 291 6.07 12.09 -10.90
N PRO A 292 6.14 12.75 -9.71
CA PRO A 292 5.36 13.97 -9.47
C PRO A 292 5.67 15.10 -10.45
N ALA A 293 6.94 15.26 -10.87
CA ALA A 293 7.33 16.27 -11.85
C ALA A 293 6.78 15.96 -13.26
N ILE A 294 6.81 14.68 -13.66
CA ILE A 294 6.23 14.20 -14.92
C ILE A 294 4.71 14.39 -14.90
N ALA A 295 4.05 13.91 -13.84
CA ALA A 295 2.61 14.03 -13.67
C ALA A 295 2.16 15.51 -13.66
N ALA A 296 2.88 16.39 -12.96
CA ALA A 296 2.59 17.82 -12.97
C ALA A 296 2.71 18.44 -14.37
N ARG A 297 3.69 18.00 -15.18
CA ARG A 297 3.88 18.49 -16.56
C ARG A 297 2.73 18.01 -17.46
N VAL A 298 2.32 16.76 -17.36
CA VAL A 298 1.19 16.19 -18.11
C VAL A 298 -0.12 16.90 -17.72
N ASN A 299 -0.40 17.03 -16.43
CA ASN A 299 -1.60 17.69 -15.90
C ASN A 299 -1.67 19.21 -16.21
N ARG A 300 -0.58 19.86 -16.64
CA ARG A 300 -0.60 21.25 -17.16
C ARG A 300 -1.00 21.33 -18.62
N ARG A 301 -0.80 20.25 -19.39
CA ARG A 301 -1.05 20.22 -20.83
C ARG A 301 -2.37 19.58 -21.21
N LEU A 302 -2.86 18.66 -20.39
CA LEU A 302 -4.07 17.89 -20.60
C LEU A 302 -5.08 18.19 -19.50
N ASP A 303 -6.37 18.17 -19.87
CA ASP A 303 -7.45 18.19 -18.91
C ASP A 303 -7.51 16.88 -18.08
N PRO A 304 -8.27 16.84 -16.98
CA PRO A 304 -8.32 15.65 -16.12
C PRO A 304 -8.75 14.36 -16.84
N VAL A 305 -9.71 14.44 -17.76
CA VAL A 305 -10.19 13.28 -18.52
C VAL A 305 -9.11 12.76 -19.45
N ALA A 306 -8.52 13.67 -20.26
CA ALA A 306 -7.46 13.32 -21.18
C ALA A 306 -6.22 12.77 -20.46
N THR A 307 -5.87 13.32 -19.29
CA THR A 307 -4.75 12.81 -18.47
C THR A 307 -5.01 11.37 -17.99
N LEU A 308 -6.22 11.08 -17.48
CA LEU A 308 -6.56 9.74 -17.00
C LEU A 308 -6.71 8.74 -18.16
N VAL A 309 -7.27 9.15 -19.30
CA VAL A 309 -7.34 8.29 -20.48
C VAL A 309 -5.95 8.00 -21.04
N ALA A 310 -5.08 9.00 -21.15
CA ALA A 310 -3.70 8.79 -21.59
C ALA A 310 -2.92 7.86 -20.64
N GLY A 311 -3.05 8.07 -19.32
CA GLY A 311 -2.51 7.17 -18.31
C GLY A 311 -3.07 5.75 -18.43
N GLY A 312 -4.38 5.63 -18.65
CA GLY A 312 -5.04 4.33 -18.89
C GLY A 312 -4.55 3.62 -20.14
N VAL A 313 -4.36 4.34 -21.25
CA VAL A 313 -3.76 3.78 -22.49
C VAL A 313 -2.35 3.28 -22.21
N PHE A 314 -1.54 4.06 -21.48
CA PHE A 314 -0.19 3.63 -21.10
C PHE A 314 -0.21 2.34 -20.26
N VAL A 315 -1.14 2.24 -19.30
CA VAL A 315 -1.33 1.02 -18.49
C VAL A 315 -1.80 -0.15 -19.35
N ALA A 316 -2.74 0.07 -20.26
CA ALA A 316 -3.21 -0.98 -21.18
C ALA A 316 -2.07 -1.54 -22.05
N LEU A 317 -1.24 -0.66 -22.62
CA LEU A 317 -0.06 -1.06 -23.38
C LEU A 317 0.95 -1.81 -22.49
N GLY A 318 1.20 -1.33 -21.28
CA GLY A 318 2.06 -2.01 -20.32
C GLY A 318 1.58 -3.42 -20.00
N LEU A 319 0.29 -3.60 -19.71
CA LEU A 319 -0.31 -4.91 -19.44
C LEU A 319 -0.15 -5.87 -20.63
N TRP A 320 -0.42 -5.42 -21.87
CA TRP A 320 -0.26 -6.25 -23.05
C TRP A 320 1.21 -6.64 -23.28
N LEU A 321 2.17 -5.77 -22.95
CA LEU A 321 3.60 -6.07 -23.04
C LEU A 321 4.07 -7.07 -21.95
N LEU A 322 3.31 -7.26 -20.88
CA LEU A 322 3.61 -8.27 -19.86
C LEU A 322 3.16 -9.69 -20.27
N VAL A 323 2.14 -9.82 -21.10
CA VAL A 323 1.53 -11.12 -21.45
C VAL A 323 2.54 -12.13 -22.02
N PRO A 324 3.46 -11.74 -22.95
CA PRO A 324 4.42 -12.69 -23.49
C PRO A 324 5.45 -13.19 -22.49
N ALA A 325 5.60 -12.50 -21.35
CA ALA A 325 6.53 -12.84 -20.29
C ALA A 325 7.99 -13.09 -20.79
N TRP A 326 8.48 -12.20 -21.64
CA TRP A 326 9.84 -12.33 -22.18
C TRP A 326 10.87 -12.34 -21.07
N PRO A 327 11.77 -13.36 -21.01
CA PRO A 327 12.84 -13.39 -20.05
C PRO A 327 13.63 -12.07 -20.05
N TRP A 328 13.87 -11.52 -18.86
CA TRP A 328 14.54 -10.24 -18.62
C TRP A 328 13.92 -9.01 -19.30
N ALA A 329 13.48 -9.09 -20.55
CA ALA A 329 12.90 -7.98 -21.30
C ALA A 329 11.55 -7.51 -20.71
N GLY A 330 10.79 -8.42 -20.12
CA GLY A 330 9.54 -8.09 -19.40
C GLY A 330 9.73 -7.18 -18.17
N LEU A 331 10.98 -7.00 -17.71
CA LEU A 331 11.28 -6.15 -16.57
C LEU A 331 10.93 -4.69 -16.81
N LEU A 332 11.24 -4.14 -18.00
CA LEU A 332 10.99 -2.73 -18.30
C LEU A 332 9.49 -2.37 -18.24
N PRO A 333 8.57 -3.07 -18.95
CA PRO A 333 7.14 -2.77 -18.83
C PRO A 333 6.60 -2.99 -17.42
N ALA A 334 7.11 -3.98 -16.66
CA ALA A 334 6.72 -4.19 -15.27
C ALA A 334 7.09 -3.00 -14.37
N MET A 335 8.32 -2.48 -14.48
CA MET A 335 8.77 -1.31 -13.73
C MET A 335 7.94 -0.06 -14.07
N LEU A 336 7.71 0.20 -15.35
CA LEU A 336 6.93 1.34 -15.83
C LEU A 336 5.47 1.26 -15.34
N LEU A 337 4.88 0.06 -15.35
CA LEU A 337 3.53 -0.15 -14.83
C LEU A 337 3.45 0.13 -13.32
N MET A 338 4.43 -0.29 -12.54
CA MET A 338 4.46 0.00 -11.09
C MET A 338 4.61 1.49 -10.78
N MET A 339 5.32 2.26 -11.60
CA MET A 339 5.43 3.70 -11.46
C MET A 339 4.10 4.44 -11.70
N MET A 340 3.15 3.81 -12.41
CA MET A 340 1.83 4.39 -12.64
C MET A 340 1.01 4.55 -11.36
N LEU A 341 1.27 3.78 -10.29
CA LEU A 341 0.65 4.00 -8.97
C LEU A 341 0.96 5.41 -8.44
N GLY A 342 2.21 5.83 -8.52
CA GLY A 342 2.62 7.18 -8.13
C GLY A 342 1.99 8.26 -9.01
N PHE A 343 1.96 8.04 -10.33
CA PHE A 343 1.35 8.96 -11.30
C PHE A 343 -0.13 9.20 -11.01
N VAL A 344 -0.89 8.13 -10.84
CA VAL A 344 -2.34 8.20 -10.55
C VAL A 344 -2.60 8.82 -9.19
N SER A 345 -1.86 8.43 -8.16
CA SER A 345 -2.02 9.00 -6.82
C SER A 345 -1.80 10.51 -6.82
N PHE A 346 -0.75 11.00 -7.51
CA PHE A 346 -0.48 12.41 -7.67
C PHE A 346 -1.58 13.13 -8.47
N THR A 347 -1.99 12.57 -9.62
CA THR A 347 -2.99 13.16 -10.51
C THR A 347 -4.35 13.30 -9.79
N VAL A 348 -4.83 12.23 -9.17
CA VAL A 348 -6.08 12.24 -8.42
C VAL A 348 -6.00 13.20 -7.24
N GLY A 349 -4.94 13.14 -6.44
CA GLY A 349 -4.73 14.05 -5.31
C GLY A 349 -4.77 15.52 -5.74
N ARG A 350 -4.02 15.89 -6.78
CA ARG A 350 -3.99 17.26 -7.32
C ARG A 350 -5.39 17.76 -7.70
N HIS A 351 -6.16 16.96 -8.45
CA HIS A 351 -7.48 17.38 -8.91
C HIS A 351 -8.49 17.45 -7.76
N LEU A 352 -8.47 16.53 -6.82
CA LEU A 352 -9.31 16.60 -5.63
C LEU A 352 -9.01 17.86 -4.81
N HIS A 353 -7.73 18.23 -4.66
CA HIS A 353 -7.33 19.46 -3.99
C HIS A 353 -7.80 20.73 -4.70
N SER A 354 -7.90 20.74 -6.03
CA SER A 354 -8.35 21.91 -6.79
C SER A 354 -9.87 22.13 -6.74
N VAL A 355 -10.66 21.07 -6.54
CA VAL A 355 -12.12 21.11 -6.54
C VAL A 355 -12.70 21.22 -5.12
N ALA A 356 -11.98 20.72 -4.11
CA ALA A 356 -12.45 20.70 -2.73
C ALA A 356 -12.27 22.06 -2.03
N THR A 357 -13.29 22.49 -1.29
CA THR A 357 -13.17 23.60 -0.34
C THR A 357 -12.24 23.22 0.80
N SER A 358 -11.69 24.21 1.53
CA SER A 358 -10.77 23.97 2.64
C SER A 358 -11.34 23.03 3.70
N GLU A 359 -12.64 23.16 4.01
CA GLU A 359 -13.36 22.36 5.01
C GLU A 359 -13.62 20.92 4.55
N GLN A 360 -13.82 20.70 3.25
CA GLN A 360 -14.15 19.39 2.69
C GLN A 360 -12.92 18.56 2.31
N ARG A 361 -11.75 19.18 2.23
CA ARG A 361 -10.54 18.58 1.66
C ARG A 361 -10.09 17.32 2.40
N ALA A 362 -10.00 17.38 3.73
CA ALA A 362 -9.60 16.25 4.55
C ALA A 362 -10.57 15.07 4.41
N THR A 363 -11.89 15.35 4.51
CA THR A 363 -12.93 14.33 4.39
C THR A 363 -12.95 13.70 2.98
N LEU A 364 -12.73 14.50 1.93
CA LEU A 364 -12.71 14.00 0.55
C LEU A 364 -11.50 13.09 0.29
N LEU A 365 -10.34 13.40 0.88
CA LEU A 365 -9.14 12.54 0.79
C LEU A 365 -9.32 11.23 1.55
N SER A 366 -9.98 11.26 2.73
CA SER A 366 -10.36 10.04 3.46
C SER A 366 -11.33 9.18 2.65
N VAL A 367 -12.38 9.79 2.08
CA VAL A 367 -13.32 9.10 1.17
C VAL A 367 -12.58 8.48 -0.02
N LYS A 368 -11.62 9.19 -0.63
CA LYS A 368 -10.77 8.61 -1.69
C LYS A 368 -10.10 7.33 -1.21
N GLY A 369 -9.42 7.36 -0.05
CA GLY A 369 -8.73 6.19 0.51
C GLY A 369 -9.67 5.00 0.69
N LEU A 370 -10.81 5.22 1.34
CA LEU A 370 -11.82 4.18 1.57
C LEU A 370 -12.37 3.59 0.27
N VAL A 371 -12.73 4.44 -0.69
CA VAL A 371 -13.30 3.99 -1.98
C VAL A 371 -12.26 3.23 -2.80
N PHE A 372 -10.99 3.64 -2.77
CA PHE A 372 -9.90 2.94 -3.45
C PHE A 372 -9.62 1.57 -2.82
N ASN A 373 -9.63 1.46 -1.49
CA ASN A 373 -9.46 0.19 -0.81
C ASN A 373 -10.63 -0.76 -1.05
N LEU A 374 -11.87 -0.26 -0.99
CA LEU A 374 -13.06 -1.05 -1.32
C LEU A 374 -13.01 -1.58 -2.77
N ALA A 375 -12.74 -0.69 -3.73
CA ALA A 375 -12.66 -1.05 -5.13
C ALA A 375 -11.55 -2.07 -5.40
N TYR A 376 -10.38 -1.88 -4.79
CA TYR A 376 -9.28 -2.84 -4.88
C TYR A 376 -9.64 -4.20 -4.26
N GLY A 377 -10.32 -4.21 -3.12
CA GLY A 377 -10.81 -5.45 -2.49
C GLY A 377 -11.77 -6.23 -3.39
N LEU A 378 -12.76 -5.54 -3.97
CA LEU A 378 -13.72 -6.13 -4.92
C LEU A 378 -13.03 -6.60 -6.20
N TYR A 379 -12.08 -5.81 -6.71
CA TYR A 379 -11.27 -6.19 -7.86
C TYR A 379 -10.44 -7.44 -7.59
N SER A 380 -9.74 -7.51 -6.47
CA SER A 380 -8.93 -8.68 -6.07
C SER A 380 -9.80 -9.94 -5.93
N PHE A 381 -11.00 -9.81 -5.35
CA PHE A 381 -11.95 -10.91 -5.28
C PHE A 381 -12.37 -11.41 -6.68
N SER A 382 -12.75 -10.48 -7.57
CA SER A 382 -13.13 -10.81 -8.95
C SER A 382 -11.98 -11.43 -9.74
N PHE A 383 -10.75 -10.91 -9.56
CA PHE A 383 -9.57 -11.44 -10.22
C PHE A 383 -9.17 -12.82 -9.68
N SER A 384 -9.35 -13.08 -8.37
CA SER A 384 -9.17 -14.41 -7.76
C SER A 384 -10.12 -15.44 -8.39
N LEU A 385 -11.39 -15.08 -8.58
CA LEU A 385 -12.37 -15.95 -9.25
C LEU A 385 -11.97 -16.24 -10.71
N ALA A 386 -11.49 -15.24 -11.44
CA ALA A 386 -11.00 -15.42 -12.81
C ALA A 386 -9.80 -16.38 -12.85
N LEU A 387 -8.82 -16.20 -11.94
CA LEU A 387 -7.67 -17.10 -11.82
C LEU A 387 -8.07 -18.55 -11.58
N THR A 388 -9.11 -18.80 -10.79
CA THR A 388 -9.62 -20.16 -10.55
C THR A 388 -10.11 -20.83 -11.85
N GLY A 389 -10.65 -20.03 -12.78
CA GLY A 389 -11.04 -20.51 -14.12
C GLY A 389 -9.85 -20.91 -14.99
N PHE A 390 -8.73 -20.20 -14.89
CA PHE A 390 -7.51 -20.44 -15.69
C PHE A 390 -6.57 -21.49 -15.07
N SER A 391 -6.73 -21.83 -13.80
CA SER A 391 -5.82 -22.78 -13.08
C SER A 391 -5.82 -24.20 -13.69
N LYS A 392 -6.68 -24.46 -14.65
CA LYS A 392 -6.75 -25.74 -15.42
C LYS A 392 -5.84 -25.74 -16.66
N SER A 393 -5.25 -24.62 -17.04
CA SER A 393 -4.37 -24.52 -18.20
C SER A 393 -2.92 -24.84 -17.84
N ASP A 394 -2.28 -25.66 -18.66
CA ASP A 394 -0.91 -26.19 -18.48
C ASP A 394 0.14 -25.09 -18.32
N GLY A 395 0.39 -24.65 -17.08
CA GLY A 395 1.49 -23.74 -16.71
C GLY A 395 1.37 -22.29 -17.21
N ARG A 396 0.30 -21.92 -17.95
CA ARG A 396 0.09 -20.58 -18.51
C ARG A 396 -0.98 -19.75 -17.80
N ALA A 397 -1.53 -20.26 -16.70
CA ALA A 397 -2.66 -19.63 -16.01
C ALA A 397 -2.40 -18.16 -15.66
N PHE A 398 -1.17 -17.81 -15.26
CA PHE A 398 -0.83 -16.42 -14.91
C PHE A 398 -0.80 -15.51 -16.16
N GLN A 399 -0.24 -15.97 -17.26
CA GLN A 399 -0.20 -15.22 -18.52
C GLN A 399 -1.61 -15.02 -19.10
N GLU A 400 -2.46 -16.05 -19.04
CA GLU A 400 -3.86 -15.97 -19.45
C GLU A 400 -4.66 -14.99 -18.58
N ALA A 401 -4.42 -15.00 -17.26
CA ALA A 401 -5.01 -14.03 -16.34
C ALA A 401 -4.55 -12.60 -16.63
N LEU A 402 -3.27 -12.40 -16.97
CA LEU A 402 -2.76 -11.09 -17.40
C LEU A 402 -3.39 -10.62 -18.71
N ALA A 403 -3.56 -11.51 -19.70
CA ALA A 403 -4.23 -11.20 -20.95
C ALA A 403 -5.70 -10.84 -20.74
N TRP A 404 -6.41 -11.62 -19.91
CA TRP A 404 -7.79 -11.32 -19.52
C TRP A 404 -7.88 -9.96 -18.80
N GLN A 405 -6.98 -9.70 -17.86
CA GLN A 405 -6.90 -8.42 -17.15
C GLN A 405 -6.68 -7.26 -18.12
N ALA A 406 -5.77 -7.41 -19.09
CA ALA A 406 -5.48 -6.39 -20.10
C ALA A 406 -6.72 -6.11 -20.96
N GLY A 407 -7.40 -7.15 -21.46
CA GLY A 407 -8.62 -7.02 -22.26
C GLY A 407 -9.77 -6.37 -21.49
N ALA A 408 -10.03 -6.84 -20.25
CA ALA A 408 -11.06 -6.28 -19.39
C ALA A 408 -10.78 -4.81 -19.05
N PHE A 409 -9.52 -4.47 -18.81
CA PHE A 409 -9.11 -3.09 -18.53
C PHE A 409 -9.32 -2.18 -19.76
N VAL A 410 -8.96 -2.63 -20.97
CA VAL A 410 -9.21 -1.86 -22.21
C VAL A 410 -10.69 -1.57 -22.37
N LEU A 411 -11.55 -2.58 -22.17
CA LEU A 411 -13.00 -2.41 -22.25
C LEU A 411 -13.51 -1.39 -21.21
N ALA A 412 -13.07 -1.52 -19.96
CA ALA A 412 -13.42 -0.58 -18.90
C ALA A 412 -12.93 0.84 -19.18
N LEU A 413 -11.73 1.00 -19.76
CA LEU A 413 -11.18 2.30 -20.16
C LEU A 413 -11.99 2.94 -21.29
N LEU A 414 -12.43 2.16 -22.27
CA LEU A 414 -13.30 2.65 -23.36
C LEU A 414 -14.66 3.12 -22.82
N VAL A 415 -15.27 2.35 -21.94
CA VAL A 415 -16.53 2.73 -21.26
C VAL A 415 -16.34 4.00 -20.45
N PHE A 416 -15.25 4.09 -19.67
CA PHE A 416 -14.91 5.28 -18.93
C PHE A 416 -14.74 6.50 -19.83
N ALA A 417 -13.95 6.38 -20.90
CA ALA A 417 -13.71 7.46 -21.85
C ALA A 417 -15.02 7.95 -22.49
N ALA A 418 -15.84 7.02 -22.97
CA ALA A 418 -17.16 7.34 -23.56
C ALA A 418 -18.07 8.05 -22.55
N TRP A 419 -18.09 7.61 -21.28
CA TRP A 419 -18.87 8.25 -20.22
C TRP A 419 -18.33 9.63 -19.86
N ALA A 420 -17.01 9.76 -19.71
CA ALA A 420 -16.37 11.00 -19.25
C ALA A 420 -16.46 12.12 -20.31
N TRP A 421 -16.37 11.82 -21.61
CA TRP A 421 -16.44 12.83 -22.69
C TRP A 421 -17.86 13.23 -23.12
N ARG A 422 -18.89 12.40 -22.86
CA ARG A 422 -20.29 12.75 -23.24
C ARG A 422 -20.81 14.08 -22.63
N LYS A 423 -20.24 14.49 -21.50
CA LYS A 423 -20.53 15.80 -20.86
C LYS A 423 -19.22 16.27 -20.20
N PRO A 424 -18.38 17.08 -20.87
CA PRO A 424 -17.15 17.55 -20.24
C PRO A 424 -17.47 18.27 -18.92
N PRO A 425 -16.65 18.10 -17.88
CA PRO A 425 -16.81 18.87 -16.65
C PRO A 425 -16.72 20.36 -17.00
N VAL A 426 -17.64 21.15 -16.45
CA VAL A 426 -17.59 22.61 -16.57
C VAL A 426 -16.24 23.06 -16.05
N ARG A 427 -15.51 23.84 -16.86
CA ARG A 427 -14.15 24.37 -16.59
C ARG A 427 -14.14 25.18 -15.30
#